data_9887ad8a2728d7b545d90f8408adf074
#
_entry.id   9887ad8a2728d7b545d90f8408adf074
#
_cell.length_a   1.000
_cell.length_b   1.000
_cell.length_c   1.000
_cell.angle_alpha   90.00
_cell.angle_beta   90.00
_cell.angle_gamma   90.00
#
_symmetry.space_group_name_H-M   'P 1'
#
loop_
_entity.id
_entity.type
_entity.pdbx_description
1 polymer ?
#
loop_
_entity_poly.entity_id
_entity_poly.type
_entity_poly.pdbx_seq_one_letter_code
_entity_poly.pdbx_strand_id
1 'polypeptide(L)'
;MRKTMNNFDEETFVPYENTDWHYISVYQILSEKFIEKYKNKVDWHYISQYQTLSEKFIEKFKDEVNWHYMSKYQTLSEKFIEKYKDKVNWFDISIFQTLSEEFIEKFEDKVDWYRISKYQKLSEKFIEKFEDEVYWYDISIYQKLSKEFIEKYNLTIPKSCWLYKTKKEKLNYIKENTNYEVIDNNYILVYKSVRDDYKSVFFPNKYKYEIGKTYESNCDCNIDEDNSFGLSAWSEQGALDYYSEGKLLLVKINIEDIGTITFYNKIRCFKLTILEEINE
;
A
#
# COMPACT_ATOMS: atom_id res chain seq x y z
N MET A 1 2.96 -7.79 16.93
CA MET A 1 4.10 -7.13 17.59
C MET A 1 5.37 -7.85 17.19
N ARG A 2 6.23 -7.22 16.38
CA ARG A 2 7.57 -7.74 16.11
C ARG A 2 8.50 -7.16 17.17
N LYS A 3 8.76 -7.91 18.25
CA LYS A 3 9.89 -7.61 19.12
C LYS A 3 11.15 -7.93 18.33
N THR A 4 11.79 -6.92 17.74
CA THR A 4 13.18 -7.07 17.35
C THR A 4 13.96 -7.40 18.64
N MET A 5 14.70 -8.51 18.66
CA MET A 5 15.75 -8.64 19.69
C MET A 5 16.72 -7.50 19.40
N ASN A 6 16.76 -6.51 20.29
CA ASN A 6 17.84 -5.54 20.33
C ASN A 6 19.15 -6.36 20.37
N ASN A 7 19.91 -6.39 19.26
CA ASN A 7 21.23 -7.00 19.05
C ASN A 7 21.28 -8.31 18.24
N PHE A 8 20.36 -8.57 17.28
CA PHE A 8 20.63 -9.61 16.31
C PHE A 8 21.67 -9.11 15.31
N ASP A 9 22.88 -9.66 15.40
CA ASP A 9 24.01 -9.35 14.53
C ASP A 9 24.30 -10.54 13.62
N GLU A 10 24.04 -10.39 12.32
CA GLU A 10 24.23 -11.43 11.31
C GLU A 10 25.70 -11.83 11.17
N GLU A 11 26.64 -10.92 11.41
CA GLU A 11 28.09 -11.16 11.23
C GLU A 11 28.63 -12.08 12.32
N THR A 12 28.15 -11.91 13.56
CA THR A 12 28.57 -12.69 14.71
C THR A 12 27.64 -13.87 15.03
N PHE A 13 26.52 -13.98 14.31
CA PHE A 13 25.54 -15.04 14.58
C PHE A 13 26.10 -16.44 14.34
N VAL A 14 26.10 -17.25 15.40
CA VAL A 14 26.44 -18.68 15.34
C VAL A 14 25.22 -19.49 15.80
N PRO A 15 24.61 -20.29 14.93
CA PRO A 15 23.47 -21.10 15.32
C PRO A 15 23.87 -22.21 16.28
N TYR A 16 22.99 -22.53 17.21
CA TYR A 16 23.09 -23.68 18.12
C TYR A 16 21.96 -24.69 17.85
N GLU A 17 21.99 -25.84 18.51
CA GLU A 17 21.09 -26.96 18.20
C GLU A 17 19.60 -26.59 18.25
N ASN A 18 19.21 -25.73 19.21
CA ASN A 18 17.82 -25.29 19.41
C ASN A 18 17.56 -23.89 18.89
N THR A 19 18.31 -23.42 17.86
CA THR A 19 18.05 -22.11 17.22
C THR A 19 16.63 -22.07 16.65
N ASP A 20 15.83 -21.11 17.08
CA ASP A 20 14.47 -20.88 16.57
C ASP A 20 14.51 -20.16 15.21
N TRP A 21 14.63 -20.95 14.15
CA TRP A 21 14.68 -20.44 12.78
C TRP A 21 13.37 -19.83 12.31
N HIS A 22 12.23 -20.30 12.86
CA HIS A 22 10.93 -19.70 12.63
C HIS A 22 10.92 -18.25 13.17
N TYR A 23 11.31 -18.08 14.44
CA TYR A 23 11.41 -16.77 15.07
C TYR A 23 12.33 -15.82 14.29
N ILE A 24 13.52 -16.30 13.90
CA ILE A 24 14.49 -15.52 13.11
C ILE A 24 13.86 -15.08 11.78
N SER A 25 13.23 -16.00 11.04
CA SER A 25 12.61 -15.71 9.73
C SER A 25 11.48 -14.71 9.81
N VAL A 26 10.73 -14.67 10.94
CA VAL A 26 9.61 -13.75 11.15
C VAL A 26 10.05 -12.39 11.68
N TYR A 27 10.90 -12.38 12.72
CA TYR A 27 11.09 -11.20 13.57
C TYR A 27 12.39 -10.46 13.33
N GLN A 28 13.41 -11.08 12.74
CA GLN A 28 14.65 -10.39 12.42
C GLN A 28 14.60 -9.78 11.01
N ILE A 29 15.35 -8.70 10.81
CA ILE A 29 15.58 -8.16 9.45
C ILE A 29 16.82 -8.86 8.92
N LEU A 30 16.65 -9.67 7.88
CA LEU A 30 17.71 -10.51 7.35
C LEU A 30 18.23 -10.01 6.00
N SER A 31 19.55 -10.03 5.85
CA SER A 31 20.16 -9.81 4.54
C SER A 31 19.99 -11.04 3.64
N GLU A 32 19.99 -10.83 2.32
CA GLU A 32 19.96 -11.93 1.35
C GLU A 32 21.18 -12.88 1.52
N LYS A 33 22.34 -12.34 1.92
CA LYS A 33 23.52 -13.14 2.21
C LYS A 33 23.31 -14.08 3.40
N PHE A 34 22.65 -13.60 4.45
CA PHE A 34 22.31 -14.42 5.60
C PHE A 34 21.32 -15.51 5.23
N ILE A 35 20.24 -15.14 4.53
CA ILE A 35 19.21 -16.10 4.07
C ILE A 35 19.87 -17.17 3.19
N GLU A 36 20.74 -16.80 2.26
CA GLU A 36 21.47 -17.73 1.40
C GLU A 36 22.39 -18.67 2.19
N LYS A 37 23.14 -18.11 3.17
CA LYS A 37 24.04 -18.91 4.04
C LYS A 37 23.28 -19.99 4.80
N TYR A 38 22.05 -19.69 5.23
CA TYR A 38 21.22 -20.58 6.04
C TYR A 38 19.97 -21.08 5.30
N LYS A 39 20.01 -21.17 3.98
CA LYS A 39 18.88 -21.52 3.10
C LYS A 39 18.15 -22.82 3.47
N ASN A 40 18.87 -23.79 4.05
CA ASN A 40 18.31 -25.09 4.48
C ASN A 40 17.76 -25.06 5.91
N LYS A 41 17.80 -23.91 6.59
CA LYS A 41 17.39 -23.72 7.99
C LYS A 41 16.26 -22.69 8.13
N VAL A 42 16.30 -21.62 7.34
CA VAL A 42 15.27 -20.56 7.35
C VAL A 42 13.92 -21.13 6.91
N ASP A 43 12.86 -20.52 7.40
CA ASP A 43 11.51 -20.84 6.98
C ASP A 43 11.14 -19.98 5.76
N TRP A 44 11.19 -20.59 4.58
CA TRP A 44 10.92 -19.89 3.31
C TRP A 44 9.51 -19.30 3.18
N HIS A 45 8.52 -19.86 3.88
CA HIS A 45 7.19 -19.30 3.96
C HIS A 45 7.23 -17.89 4.59
N TYR A 46 7.91 -17.75 5.73
CA TYR A 46 8.05 -16.48 6.43
C TYR A 46 9.09 -15.55 5.80
N ILE A 47 10.17 -16.10 5.24
CA ILE A 47 11.09 -15.31 4.42
C ILE A 47 10.34 -14.63 3.29
N SER A 48 9.50 -15.35 2.56
CA SER A 48 8.70 -14.83 1.46
C SER A 48 7.73 -13.73 1.90
N GLN A 49 7.16 -13.84 3.09
CA GLN A 49 6.20 -12.90 3.62
C GLN A 49 6.85 -11.66 4.24
N TYR A 50 7.94 -11.85 4.97
CA TYR A 50 8.42 -10.84 5.90
C TYR A 50 9.76 -10.20 5.52
N GLN A 51 10.57 -10.82 4.71
CA GLN A 51 11.85 -10.24 4.30
C GLN A 51 11.70 -9.43 3.01
N THR A 52 12.57 -8.46 2.81
CA THR A 52 12.65 -7.70 1.55
C THR A 52 13.65 -8.40 0.64
N LEU A 53 13.19 -8.89 -0.50
CA LEU A 53 13.99 -9.67 -1.43
C LEU A 53 14.10 -8.96 -2.78
N SER A 54 15.30 -8.99 -3.38
CA SER A 54 15.47 -8.56 -4.76
C SER A 54 14.93 -9.59 -5.75
N GLU A 55 14.47 -9.15 -6.92
CA GLU A 55 14.04 -10.06 -7.98
C GLU A 55 15.12 -11.08 -8.36
N LYS A 56 16.38 -10.65 -8.34
CA LYS A 56 17.53 -11.54 -8.59
C LYS A 56 17.64 -12.66 -7.54
N PHE A 57 17.37 -12.35 -6.28
CA PHE A 57 17.36 -13.32 -5.21
C PHE A 57 16.16 -14.26 -5.31
N ILE A 58 14.96 -13.70 -5.57
CA ILE A 58 13.75 -14.51 -5.81
C ILE A 58 13.97 -15.48 -6.97
N GLU A 59 14.58 -15.02 -8.08
CA GLU A 59 14.90 -15.87 -9.22
C GLU A 59 15.86 -17.01 -8.85
N LYS A 60 16.89 -16.72 -8.05
CA LYS A 60 17.86 -17.71 -7.58
C LYS A 60 17.20 -18.82 -6.75
N PHE A 61 16.19 -18.46 -5.96
CA PHE A 61 15.47 -19.36 -5.04
C PHE A 61 14.01 -19.57 -5.45
N LYS A 62 13.74 -19.53 -6.76
CA LYS A 62 12.38 -19.59 -7.34
C LYS A 62 11.58 -20.84 -7.00
N ASP A 63 12.23 -21.91 -6.57
CA ASP A 63 11.60 -23.18 -6.23
C ASP A 63 11.41 -23.32 -4.69
N GLU A 64 12.03 -22.44 -3.89
CA GLU A 64 11.93 -22.38 -2.44
C GLU A 64 10.90 -21.33 -1.97
N VAL A 65 10.80 -20.20 -2.67
CA VAL A 65 9.92 -19.07 -2.29
C VAL A 65 8.45 -19.44 -2.44
N ASN A 66 7.63 -18.84 -1.60
CA ASN A 66 6.17 -18.92 -1.71
C ASN A 66 5.66 -17.85 -2.67
N TRP A 67 5.25 -18.24 -3.87
CA TRP A 67 4.82 -17.32 -4.93
C TRP A 67 3.55 -16.52 -4.61
N HIS A 68 2.64 -17.05 -3.77
CA HIS A 68 1.50 -16.29 -3.26
C HIS A 68 2.00 -15.08 -2.44
N TYR A 69 2.94 -15.30 -1.52
CA TYR A 69 3.52 -14.21 -0.72
C TYR A 69 4.42 -13.29 -1.53
N MET A 70 5.15 -13.81 -2.54
CA MET A 70 5.90 -12.97 -3.47
C MET A 70 4.97 -11.99 -4.18
N SER A 71 3.85 -12.49 -4.74
CA SER A 71 2.85 -11.69 -5.45
C SER A 71 2.22 -10.61 -4.57
N LYS A 72 2.05 -10.91 -3.27
CA LYS A 72 1.36 -10.04 -2.32
C LYS A 72 2.28 -9.03 -1.62
N TYR A 73 3.45 -9.47 -1.17
CA TYR A 73 4.28 -8.69 -0.24
C TYR A 73 5.56 -8.14 -0.83
N GLN A 74 6.05 -8.65 -1.96
CA GLN A 74 7.23 -8.10 -2.64
C GLN A 74 6.81 -7.06 -3.67
N THR A 75 7.72 -6.16 -4.00
CA THR A 75 7.55 -5.24 -5.14
C THR A 75 8.17 -5.90 -6.36
N LEU A 76 7.34 -6.26 -7.32
CA LEU A 76 7.75 -6.97 -8.52
C LEU A 76 7.60 -6.06 -9.74
N SER A 77 8.62 -6.07 -10.63
CA SER A 77 8.49 -5.39 -11.92
C SER A 77 7.56 -6.19 -12.86
N GLU A 78 6.90 -5.51 -13.78
CA GLU A 78 6.07 -6.14 -14.80
C GLU A 78 6.84 -7.18 -15.61
N LYS A 79 8.12 -6.90 -15.92
CA LYS A 79 9.02 -7.86 -16.59
C LYS A 79 9.24 -9.13 -15.78
N PHE A 80 9.33 -8.99 -14.46
CA PHE A 80 9.50 -10.14 -13.59
C PHE A 80 8.19 -10.94 -13.47
N ILE A 81 7.06 -10.26 -13.34
CA ILE A 81 5.73 -10.88 -13.33
C ILE A 81 5.50 -11.64 -14.64
N GLU A 82 5.78 -11.03 -15.79
CA GLU A 82 5.69 -11.67 -17.10
C GLU A 82 6.57 -12.92 -17.21
N LYS A 83 7.82 -12.84 -16.75
CA LYS A 83 8.76 -13.96 -16.75
C LYS A 83 8.25 -15.16 -15.95
N TYR A 84 7.55 -14.89 -14.85
CA TYR A 84 7.01 -15.90 -13.93
C TYR A 84 5.47 -15.96 -13.92
N LYS A 85 4.85 -15.63 -15.05
CA LYS A 85 3.39 -15.53 -15.22
C LYS A 85 2.61 -16.78 -14.82
N ASP A 86 3.25 -17.95 -14.85
CA ASP A 86 2.63 -19.24 -14.49
C ASP A 86 2.88 -19.63 -13.02
N LYS A 87 3.71 -18.87 -12.29
CA LYS A 87 4.01 -19.08 -10.86
C LYS A 87 3.35 -18.02 -9.96
N VAL A 88 3.19 -16.78 -10.44
CA VAL A 88 2.58 -15.69 -9.67
C VAL A 88 1.09 -15.94 -9.41
N ASN A 89 0.61 -15.39 -8.31
CA ASN A 89 -0.83 -15.38 -8.01
C ASN A 89 -1.45 -14.13 -8.62
N TRP A 90 -2.20 -14.29 -9.70
CA TRP A 90 -2.80 -13.17 -10.43
C TRP A 90 -3.86 -12.39 -9.65
N PHE A 91 -4.55 -13.03 -8.69
CA PHE A 91 -5.42 -12.34 -7.75
C PHE A 91 -4.65 -11.33 -6.91
N ASP A 92 -3.51 -11.73 -6.32
CA ASP A 92 -2.66 -10.85 -5.53
C ASP A 92 -1.95 -9.81 -6.39
N ILE A 93 -1.49 -10.18 -7.59
CA ILE A 93 -0.90 -9.25 -8.57
C ILE A 93 -1.88 -8.12 -8.87
N SER A 94 -3.15 -8.44 -9.16
CA SER A 94 -4.19 -7.45 -9.48
C SER A 94 -4.50 -6.48 -8.34
N ILE A 95 -4.26 -6.88 -7.07
CA ILE A 95 -4.49 -6.04 -5.90
C ILE A 95 -3.23 -5.25 -5.51
N PHE A 96 -2.09 -5.95 -5.38
CA PHE A 96 -0.96 -5.44 -4.61
C PHE A 96 0.17 -4.86 -5.45
N GLN A 97 0.28 -5.26 -6.73
CA GLN A 97 1.27 -4.68 -7.65
C GLN A 97 0.70 -3.42 -8.33
N THR A 98 1.58 -2.53 -8.75
CA THR A 98 1.18 -1.39 -9.59
C THR A 98 1.39 -1.79 -11.04
N LEU A 99 0.30 -1.83 -11.79
CA LEU A 99 0.30 -2.29 -13.18
C LEU A 99 0.01 -1.14 -14.15
N SER A 100 0.72 -1.13 -15.28
CA SER A 100 0.37 -0.27 -16.40
C SER A 100 -0.85 -0.80 -17.15
N GLU A 101 -1.57 0.09 -17.83
CA GLU A 101 -2.72 -0.31 -18.67
C GLU A 101 -2.28 -1.26 -19.80
N GLU A 102 -1.09 -1.05 -20.37
CA GLU A 102 -0.50 -1.92 -21.37
C GLU A 102 -0.22 -3.33 -20.84
N PHE A 103 0.19 -3.42 -19.57
CA PHE A 103 0.43 -4.71 -18.93
C PHE A 103 -0.90 -5.43 -18.63
N ILE A 104 -1.90 -4.70 -18.12
CA ILE A 104 -3.24 -5.26 -17.88
C ILE A 104 -3.86 -5.79 -19.19
N GLU A 105 -3.78 -5.01 -20.27
CA GLU A 105 -4.24 -5.40 -21.60
C GLU A 105 -3.52 -6.66 -22.11
N LYS A 106 -2.20 -6.73 -21.95
CA LYS A 106 -1.40 -7.88 -22.37
C LYS A 106 -1.79 -9.17 -21.65
N PHE A 107 -2.28 -9.08 -20.43
CA PHE A 107 -2.65 -10.22 -19.58
C PHE A 107 -4.13 -10.18 -19.19
N GLU A 108 -4.98 -9.70 -20.11
CA GLU A 108 -6.42 -9.54 -19.89
C GLU A 108 -7.13 -10.84 -19.49
N ASP A 109 -6.61 -11.98 -19.95
CA ASP A 109 -7.08 -13.33 -19.66
C ASP A 109 -6.65 -13.87 -18.27
N LYS A 110 -5.71 -13.20 -17.59
CA LYS A 110 -5.12 -13.64 -16.31
C LYS A 110 -5.45 -12.75 -15.14
N VAL A 111 -5.61 -11.45 -15.38
CA VAL A 111 -5.91 -10.47 -14.33
C VAL A 111 -7.32 -10.69 -13.77
N ASP A 112 -7.48 -10.37 -12.49
CA ASP A 112 -8.80 -10.34 -11.86
C ASP A 112 -9.44 -8.97 -12.09
N TRP A 113 -10.37 -8.89 -13.04
CA TRP A 113 -11.01 -7.63 -13.44
C TRP A 113 -11.79 -6.93 -12.33
N TYR A 114 -12.37 -7.68 -11.38
CA TYR A 114 -12.97 -7.10 -10.19
C TYR A 114 -11.92 -6.34 -9.38
N ARG A 115 -10.72 -6.92 -9.19
CA ARG A 115 -9.61 -6.30 -8.47
C ARG A 115 -8.97 -5.17 -9.27
N ILE A 116 -8.82 -5.32 -10.57
CA ILE A 116 -8.34 -4.26 -11.48
C ILE A 116 -9.25 -3.03 -11.36
N SER A 117 -10.57 -3.19 -11.48
CA SER A 117 -11.55 -2.09 -11.40
C SER A 117 -11.45 -1.32 -10.07
N LYS A 118 -11.14 -2.02 -8.99
CA LYS A 118 -11.08 -1.47 -7.65
C LYS A 118 -9.71 -0.89 -7.28
N TYR A 119 -8.63 -1.61 -7.55
CA TYR A 119 -7.32 -1.31 -6.96
C TYR A 119 -6.32 -0.65 -7.90
N GLN A 120 -6.48 -0.80 -9.23
CA GLN A 120 -5.60 -0.16 -10.21
C GLN A 120 -6.11 1.22 -10.59
N LYS A 121 -5.22 2.09 -11.04
CA LYS A 121 -5.58 3.40 -11.57
C LYS A 121 -5.82 3.27 -13.07
N LEU A 122 -7.05 3.52 -13.51
CA LEU A 122 -7.47 3.35 -14.89
C LEU A 122 -7.86 4.70 -15.52
N SER A 123 -7.49 4.88 -16.78
CA SER A 123 -7.99 6.00 -17.59
C SER A 123 -9.40 5.69 -18.13
N GLU A 124 -10.21 6.72 -18.36
CA GLU A 124 -11.53 6.57 -18.96
C GLU A 124 -11.47 5.84 -20.32
N LYS A 125 -10.44 6.14 -21.12
CA LYS A 125 -10.22 5.47 -22.40
C LYS A 125 -9.96 3.97 -22.24
N PHE A 126 -9.24 3.58 -21.20
CA PHE A 126 -9.01 2.17 -20.91
C PHE A 126 -10.30 1.48 -20.43
N ILE A 127 -11.06 2.16 -19.55
CA ILE A 127 -12.36 1.65 -19.09
C ILE A 127 -13.33 1.46 -20.27
N GLU A 128 -13.39 2.41 -21.20
CA GLU A 128 -14.21 2.29 -22.42
C GLU A 128 -13.79 1.10 -23.30
N LYS A 129 -12.48 0.89 -23.43
CA LYS A 129 -11.95 -0.24 -24.23
C LYS A 129 -12.35 -1.60 -23.66
N PHE A 130 -12.44 -1.69 -22.33
CA PHE A 130 -12.74 -2.93 -21.61
C PHE A 130 -14.09 -2.86 -20.88
N GLU A 131 -15.08 -2.20 -21.50
CA GLU A 131 -16.39 -1.94 -20.90
C GLU A 131 -17.16 -3.21 -20.49
N ASP A 132 -16.92 -4.33 -21.16
CA ASP A 132 -17.53 -5.63 -20.88
C ASP A 132 -16.83 -6.40 -19.74
N GLU A 133 -15.59 -6.04 -19.39
CA GLU A 133 -14.77 -6.70 -18.38
C GLU A 133 -14.78 -5.96 -17.03
N VAL A 134 -14.86 -4.62 -17.04
CA VAL A 134 -14.78 -3.82 -15.83
C VAL A 134 -16.05 -3.96 -14.98
N TYR A 135 -15.85 -3.84 -13.68
CA TYR A 135 -16.94 -3.83 -12.71
C TYR A 135 -17.41 -2.40 -12.47
N TRP A 136 -18.47 -2.00 -13.15
CA TRP A 136 -19.00 -0.62 -13.18
C TRP A 136 -19.30 -0.03 -11.82
N TYR A 137 -19.77 -0.83 -10.86
CA TYR A 137 -19.97 -0.38 -9.48
C TYR A 137 -18.65 0.08 -8.86
N ASP A 138 -17.58 -0.73 -8.97
CA ASP A 138 -16.26 -0.39 -8.45
C ASP A 138 -15.63 0.78 -9.21
N ILE A 139 -15.79 0.82 -10.54
CA ILE A 139 -15.37 1.97 -11.36
C ILE A 139 -16.01 3.26 -10.83
N SER A 140 -17.32 3.28 -10.54
CA SER A 140 -18.03 4.46 -10.07
C SER A 140 -17.55 4.96 -8.70
N ILE A 141 -17.06 4.07 -7.85
CA ILE A 141 -16.63 4.38 -6.48
C ILE A 141 -15.14 4.69 -6.39
N TYR A 142 -14.31 3.92 -7.11
CA TYR A 142 -12.87 3.92 -6.87
C TYR A 142 -12.06 4.63 -7.95
N GLN A 143 -12.63 4.92 -9.14
CA GLN A 143 -11.96 5.65 -10.22
C GLN A 143 -12.34 7.13 -10.23
N LYS A 144 -11.38 8.00 -10.57
CA LYS A 144 -11.64 9.43 -10.73
C LYS A 144 -12.08 9.70 -12.16
N LEU A 145 -13.39 9.88 -12.34
CA LEU A 145 -14.05 10.05 -13.63
C LEU A 145 -14.47 11.50 -13.89
N SER A 146 -14.53 11.91 -15.14
CA SER A 146 -15.10 13.17 -15.56
C SER A 146 -16.65 13.17 -15.42
N LYS A 147 -17.25 14.34 -15.36
CA LYS A 147 -18.72 14.45 -15.34
C LYS A 147 -19.34 13.88 -16.62
N GLU A 148 -18.71 14.16 -17.74
CA GLU A 148 -19.12 13.69 -19.06
C GLU A 148 -19.12 12.15 -19.13
N PHE A 149 -18.12 11.52 -18.53
CA PHE A 149 -18.05 10.06 -18.46
C PHE A 149 -19.14 9.46 -17.56
N ILE A 150 -19.36 10.07 -16.38
CA ILE A 150 -20.43 9.66 -15.45
C ILE A 150 -21.81 9.77 -16.11
N GLU A 151 -22.08 10.87 -16.83
CA GLU A 151 -23.33 11.08 -17.55
C GLU A 151 -23.47 10.08 -18.71
N LYS A 152 -22.43 9.87 -19.51
CA LYS A 152 -22.40 8.95 -20.64
C LYS A 152 -22.83 7.53 -20.26
N TYR A 153 -22.30 7.03 -19.14
CA TYR A 153 -22.55 5.67 -18.65
C TYR A 153 -23.63 5.59 -17.57
N ASN A 154 -24.34 6.72 -17.30
CA ASN A 154 -25.38 6.83 -16.28
C ASN A 154 -24.96 6.23 -14.92
N LEU A 155 -23.75 6.54 -14.48
CA LEU A 155 -23.18 5.97 -13.27
C LEU A 155 -23.79 6.60 -12.02
N THR A 156 -24.11 5.77 -11.03
CA THR A 156 -24.59 6.22 -9.72
C THR A 156 -23.43 6.34 -8.76
N ILE A 157 -23.15 7.58 -8.31
CA ILE A 157 -22.10 7.85 -7.32
C ILE A 157 -22.72 7.84 -5.92
N PRO A 158 -22.28 6.98 -5.00
CA PRO A 158 -22.77 6.97 -3.63
C PRO A 158 -22.50 8.33 -2.92
N LYS A 159 -23.47 8.82 -2.15
CA LYS A 159 -23.31 10.07 -1.37
C LYS A 159 -22.18 10.00 -0.32
N SER A 160 -21.86 8.78 0.14
CA SER A 160 -20.74 8.49 1.04
C SER A 160 -19.36 8.58 0.38
N CYS A 161 -19.32 8.59 -0.96
CA CYS A 161 -18.06 8.69 -1.70
C CYS A 161 -17.51 10.11 -1.68
N TRP A 162 -16.31 10.26 -1.11
CA TRP A 162 -15.64 11.58 -1.02
C TRP A 162 -14.91 11.99 -2.30
N LEU A 163 -14.76 11.08 -3.24
CA LEU A 163 -14.03 11.31 -4.49
C LEU A 163 -14.56 12.53 -5.26
N TYR A 164 -15.87 12.70 -5.25
CA TYR A 164 -16.57 13.77 -5.98
C TYR A 164 -16.98 14.97 -5.12
N LYS A 165 -16.63 14.97 -3.83
CA LYS A 165 -16.85 16.15 -2.98
C LYS A 165 -15.94 17.29 -3.43
N THR A 166 -16.54 18.47 -3.56
CA THR A 166 -15.82 19.69 -3.83
C THR A 166 -14.86 20.03 -2.68
N LYS A 167 -13.81 20.80 -2.97
CA LYS A 167 -12.90 21.31 -1.94
C LYS A 167 -13.65 22.00 -0.80
N LYS A 168 -14.69 22.77 -1.12
CA LYS A 168 -15.53 23.47 -0.13
C LYS A 168 -16.27 22.49 0.80
N GLU A 169 -16.85 21.43 0.25
CA GLU A 169 -17.53 20.38 1.04
C GLU A 169 -16.57 19.63 1.95
N LYS A 170 -15.38 19.29 1.44
CA LYS A 170 -14.32 18.66 2.22
C LYS A 170 -13.86 19.57 3.37
N LEU A 171 -13.62 20.86 3.09
CA LEU A 171 -13.24 21.86 4.09
C LEU A 171 -14.29 22.02 5.19
N ASN A 172 -15.57 22.14 4.82
CA ASN A 172 -16.64 22.26 5.77
C ASN A 172 -16.71 21.05 6.69
N TYR A 173 -16.65 19.84 6.12
CA TYR A 173 -16.65 18.61 6.90
C TYR A 173 -15.50 18.56 7.90
N ILE A 174 -14.27 18.88 7.47
CA ILE A 174 -13.09 18.88 8.33
C ILE A 174 -13.28 19.84 9.51
N LYS A 175 -13.74 21.06 9.25
CA LYS A 175 -13.95 22.09 10.28
C LYS A 175 -15.06 21.73 11.28
N GLU A 176 -16.08 21.04 10.83
CA GLU A 176 -17.27 20.72 11.63
C GLU A 176 -17.14 19.39 12.40
N ASN A 177 -16.38 18.43 11.87
CA ASN A 177 -16.40 17.05 12.34
C ASN A 177 -15.03 16.53 12.81
N THR A 178 -13.97 17.33 12.71
CA THR A 178 -12.61 16.90 13.10
C THR A 178 -11.87 18.01 13.83
N ASN A 179 -10.78 17.62 14.50
CA ASN A 179 -9.87 18.58 15.14
C ASN A 179 -8.65 18.89 14.27
N TYR A 180 -8.67 18.54 12.98
CA TYR A 180 -7.55 18.80 12.09
C TYR A 180 -7.42 20.28 11.79
N GLU A 181 -6.21 20.82 11.96
CA GLU A 181 -5.92 22.19 11.59
C GLU A 181 -5.83 22.33 10.07
N VAL A 182 -6.63 23.23 9.52
CA VAL A 182 -6.63 23.57 8.10
C VAL A 182 -5.81 24.82 7.86
N ILE A 183 -4.74 24.71 7.09
CA ILE A 183 -3.84 25.81 6.78
C ILE A 183 -4.20 26.40 5.41
N ASP A 184 -4.38 27.72 5.39
CA ASP A 184 -4.72 28.54 4.20
C ASP A 184 -5.92 28.03 3.39
N ASN A 185 -6.86 27.32 4.00
CA ASN A 185 -7.96 26.61 3.34
C ASN A 185 -7.47 25.68 2.20
N ASN A 186 -6.26 25.19 2.28
CA ASN A 186 -5.61 24.45 1.19
C ASN A 186 -5.13 23.06 1.58
N TYR A 187 -4.57 22.90 2.75
CA TYR A 187 -4.02 21.63 3.21
C TYR A 187 -4.17 21.45 4.72
N ILE A 188 -3.95 20.23 5.18
CA ILE A 188 -3.84 19.87 6.58
C ILE A 188 -2.45 19.30 6.86
N LEU A 189 -1.99 19.47 8.11
CA LEU A 189 -0.83 18.78 8.66
C LEU A 189 -1.31 17.66 9.57
N VAL A 190 -0.79 16.47 9.34
CA VAL A 190 -1.20 15.25 10.01
C VAL A 190 0.02 14.33 10.18
N TYR A 191 -0.16 13.19 10.81
CA TYR A 191 0.95 12.34 11.20
C TYR A 191 0.81 10.94 10.61
N LYS A 192 1.95 10.31 10.40
CA LYS A 192 2.06 8.95 9.90
C LYS A 192 3.14 8.19 10.65
N SER A 193 2.76 7.09 11.30
CA SER A 193 3.72 6.17 11.87
C SER A 193 4.26 5.22 10.81
N VAL A 194 5.55 5.00 10.85
CA VAL A 194 6.30 4.12 9.96
C VAL A 194 7.28 3.28 10.77
N ARG A 195 7.83 2.23 10.17
CA ARG A 195 8.90 1.42 10.78
C ARG A 195 10.19 2.24 10.89
N ASP A 196 11.14 1.76 11.72
CA ASP A 196 12.47 2.40 11.89
C ASP A 196 13.23 2.56 10.58
N ASP A 197 13.00 1.68 9.60
CA ASP A 197 13.57 1.74 8.26
C ASP A 197 12.77 2.62 7.28
N TYR A 198 11.85 3.44 7.81
CA TYR A 198 10.92 4.33 7.07
C TYR A 198 9.94 3.60 6.15
N LYS A 199 9.78 2.30 6.28
CA LYS A 199 8.84 1.54 5.47
C LYS A 199 7.44 1.54 6.07
N SER A 200 6.45 1.33 5.21
CA SER A 200 5.07 1.12 5.63
C SER A 200 4.95 -0.05 6.62
N VAL A 201 4.10 0.09 7.63
CA VAL A 201 3.92 -0.93 8.68
C VAL A 201 3.37 -2.24 8.10
N PHE A 202 2.30 -2.17 7.29
CA PHE A 202 1.63 -3.37 6.75
C PHE A 202 2.23 -3.91 5.45
N PHE A 203 2.64 -3.00 4.55
CA PHE A 203 3.24 -3.36 3.26
C PHE A 203 4.63 -2.74 3.15
N PRO A 204 5.62 -3.27 3.89
CA PRO A 204 6.94 -2.64 4.02
C PRO A 204 7.70 -2.54 2.71
N ASN A 205 7.33 -3.33 1.71
CA ASN A 205 8.00 -3.31 0.42
C ASN A 205 7.32 -2.39 -0.60
N LYS A 206 6.09 -1.90 -0.31
CA LYS A 206 5.36 -1.02 -1.22
C LYS A 206 5.86 0.43 -1.13
N TYR A 207 6.11 0.92 0.09
CA TYR A 207 6.56 2.30 0.32
C TYR A 207 7.69 2.35 1.32
N LYS A 208 8.78 3.01 0.92
CA LYS A 208 9.80 3.55 1.81
C LYS A 208 9.68 5.07 1.75
N TYR A 209 9.31 5.68 2.87
CA TYR A 209 9.07 7.11 2.95
C TYR A 209 10.37 7.88 3.13
N GLU A 210 10.54 8.97 2.39
CA GLU A 210 11.70 9.85 2.42
C GLU A 210 11.22 11.29 2.64
N ILE A 211 11.93 12.03 3.50
CA ILE A 211 11.62 13.43 3.79
C ILE A 211 11.71 14.26 2.51
N GLY A 212 10.75 15.15 2.30
CA GLY A 212 10.61 15.99 1.12
C GLY A 212 9.93 15.31 -0.08
N LYS A 213 9.69 14.00 -0.04
CA LYS A 213 9.04 13.28 -1.16
C LYS A 213 7.52 13.22 -1.03
N THR A 214 6.90 13.22 -2.20
CA THR A 214 5.44 13.04 -2.37
C THR A 214 5.15 11.63 -2.87
N TYR A 215 4.13 11.01 -2.28
CA TYR A 215 3.66 9.66 -2.61
C TYR A 215 2.23 9.71 -3.11
N GLU A 216 1.93 8.88 -4.11
CA GLU A 216 0.60 8.77 -4.72
C GLU A 216 0.13 7.32 -4.69
N SER A 217 -1.17 7.13 -4.53
CA SER A 217 -1.83 5.83 -4.58
C SER A 217 -3.28 6.01 -4.94
N ASN A 218 -3.90 4.98 -5.50
CA ASN A 218 -5.36 4.93 -5.50
C ASN A 218 -5.88 4.82 -4.07
N CYS A 219 -7.13 5.22 -3.82
CA CYS A 219 -7.67 5.38 -2.48
C CYS A 219 -9.13 4.96 -2.43
N ASP A 220 -9.50 4.17 -1.43
CA ASP A 220 -10.90 3.95 -1.11
C ASP A 220 -11.49 5.19 -0.45
N CYS A 221 -12.50 5.74 -1.10
CA CYS A 221 -13.19 6.96 -0.67
C CYS A 221 -14.47 6.72 0.15
N ASN A 222 -14.77 5.46 0.47
CA ASN A 222 -15.93 5.12 1.30
C ASN A 222 -15.64 5.41 2.78
N ILE A 223 -16.47 6.25 3.42
CA ILE A 223 -16.32 6.61 4.83
C ILE A 223 -16.59 5.43 5.77
N ASP A 224 -17.44 4.48 5.37
CA ASP A 224 -17.87 3.35 6.19
C ASP A 224 -16.81 2.24 6.30
N GLU A 225 -15.76 2.29 5.45
CA GLU A 225 -14.70 1.29 5.40
C GLU A 225 -13.43 1.81 6.11
N ASP A 226 -13.17 1.39 7.35
CA ASP A 226 -11.98 1.85 8.08
C ASP A 226 -10.67 1.16 7.60
N ASN A 227 -10.72 -0.14 7.35
CA ASN A 227 -9.56 -0.94 6.94
C ASN A 227 -9.56 -1.24 5.44
N SER A 228 -9.32 -0.22 4.64
CA SER A 228 -9.24 -0.32 3.18
C SER A 228 -7.94 0.29 2.64
N PHE A 229 -7.80 0.34 1.33
CA PHE A 229 -6.58 0.74 0.64
C PHE A 229 -6.45 2.26 0.48
N GLY A 230 -5.23 2.71 0.25
CA GLY A 230 -4.83 4.12 0.09
C GLY A 230 -3.70 4.51 1.03
N LEU A 231 -3.15 5.70 0.79
CA LEU A 231 -2.21 6.30 1.73
C LEU A 231 -2.99 6.77 2.96
N SER A 232 -2.52 6.42 4.16
CA SER A 232 -3.20 6.74 5.41
C SER A 232 -2.35 7.65 6.29
N ALA A 233 -3.04 8.56 7.01
CA ALA A 233 -2.49 9.41 8.03
C ALA A 233 -3.54 9.67 9.13
N TRP A 234 -3.11 10.21 10.28
CA TRP A 234 -3.95 10.41 11.47
C TRP A 234 -3.62 11.73 12.18
N SER A 235 -4.31 12.01 13.26
CA SER A 235 -3.80 12.90 14.31
C SER A 235 -2.52 12.31 14.91
N GLU A 236 -1.75 13.09 15.64
CA GLU A 236 -0.53 12.60 16.30
C GLU A 236 -0.82 11.38 17.18
N GLN A 237 -1.76 11.51 18.10
CA GLN A 237 -2.17 10.39 18.97
C GLN A 237 -2.67 9.19 18.17
N GLY A 238 -3.47 9.40 17.13
CA GLY A 238 -3.98 8.32 16.30
C GLY A 238 -2.88 7.58 15.53
N ALA A 239 -1.81 8.27 15.13
CA ALA A 239 -0.65 7.65 14.50
C ALA A 239 0.15 6.80 15.50
N LEU A 240 0.32 7.29 16.74
CA LEU A 240 0.98 6.56 17.82
C LEU A 240 0.16 5.35 18.28
N ASP A 241 -1.16 5.48 18.38
CA ASP A 241 -2.06 4.37 18.72
C ASP A 241 -2.04 3.28 17.65
N TYR A 242 -1.86 3.68 16.38
CA TYR A 242 -1.73 2.75 15.28
C TYR A 242 -0.41 1.98 15.29
N TYR A 243 0.71 2.66 15.55
CA TYR A 243 2.04 2.05 15.62
C TYR A 243 3.02 2.96 16.38
N SER A 244 3.36 2.58 17.60
CA SER A 244 4.22 3.34 18.52
C SER A 244 5.69 2.88 18.56
N GLU A 245 6.02 1.77 17.88
CA GLU A 245 7.37 1.16 17.95
C GLU A 245 8.33 1.68 16.88
N GLY A 246 7.95 2.67 16.09
CA GLY A 246 8.74 3.19 14.98
C GLY A 246 8.82 4.71 14.99
N LYS A 247 9.00 5.27 13.80
CA LYS A 247 9.16 6.71 13.61
C LYS A 247 7.84 7.39 13.32
N LEU A 248 7.70 8.62 13.81
CA LEU A 248 6.57 9.48 13.52
C LEU A 248 6.96 10.54 12.48
N LEU A 249 6.21 10.64 11.40
CA LEU A 249 6.45 11.57 10.31
C LEU A 249 5.34 12.63 10.27
N LEU A 250 5.70 13.90 10.14
CA LEU A 250 4.79 14.98 9.80
C LEU A 250 4.49 14.95 8.30
N VAL A 251 3.22 15.00 7.95
CA VAL A 251 2.72 14.81 6.59
C VAL A 251 1.81 15.94 6.19
N LYS A 252 2.00 16.46 4.99
CA LYS A 252 1.08 17.40 4.34
C LYS A 252 0.15 16.67 3.40
N ILE A 253 -1.16 16.94 3.51
CA ILE A 253 -2.19 16.47 2.58
C ILE A 253 -3.00 17.66 2.10
N ASN A 254 -3.04 17.91 0.77
CA ASN A 254 -3.91 18.92 0.22
C ASN A 254 -5.38 18.47 0.36
N ILE A 255 -6.28 19.40 0.59
CA ILE A 255 -7.72 19.10 0.79
C ILE A 255 -8.30 18.31 -0.40
N GLU A 256 -7.89 18.65 -1.62
CA GLU A 256 -8.34 17.98 -2.84
C GLU A 256 -7.89 16.51 -2.91
N ASP A 257 -6.71 16.21 -2.36
CA ASP A 257 -6.13 14.86 -2.34
C ASP A 257 -6.71 13.95 -1.24
N ILE A 258 -7.57 14.47 -0.34
CA ILE A 258 -8.24 13.66 0.67
C ILE A 258 -9.29 12.78 -0.01
N GLY A 259 -9.14 11.48 0.13
CA GLY A 259 -10.09 10.49 -0.37
C GLY A 259 -11.26 10.28 0.58
N THR A 260 -10.99 10.19 1.89
CA THR A 260 -12.00 10.16 2.95
C THR A 260 -11.38 10.42 4.33
N ILE A 261 -12.25 10.75 5.30
CA ILE A 261 -11.93 10.74 6.73
C ILE A 261 -12.93 9.81 7.39
N THR A 262 -12.45 8.69 7.95
CA THR A 262 -13.31 7.68 8.57
C THR A 262 -13.85 8.15 9.93
N PHE A 263 -14.79 7.42 10.51
CA PHE A 263 -15.34 7.69 11.85
C PHE A 263 -14.29 7.70 12.97
N TYR A 264 -13.16 7.01 12.77
CA TYR A 264 -12.04 7.00 13.72
C TYR A 264 -10.99 8.09 13.42
N ASN A 265 -11.37 9.11 12.64
CA ASN A 265 -10.48 10.19 12.23
C ASN A 265 -9.21 9.73 11.47
N LYS A 266 -9.24 8.54 10.87
CA LYS A 266 -8.21 8.10 9.93
C LYS A 266 -8.43 8.77 8.58
N ILE A 267 -7.41 9.43 8.08
CA ILE A 267 -7.44 10.01 6.74
C ILE A 267 -6.91 8.97 5.76
N ARG A 268 -7.65 8.78 4.67
CA ARG A 268 -7.12 8.14 3.47
C ARG A 268 -7.04 9.16 2.36
N CYS A 269 -5.94 9.13 1.61
CA CYS A 269 -5.68 10.13 0.58
C CYS A 269 -5.03 9.53 -0.66
N PHE A 270 -5.20 10.24 -1.78
CA PHE A 270 -4.55 9.91 -3.04
C PHE A 270 -3.09 10.33 -3.07
N LYS A 271 -2.77 11.41 -2.33
CA LYS A 271 -1.44 12.02 -2.34
C LYS A 271 -1.11 12.59 -0.97
N LEU A 272 0.14 12.36 -0.54
CA LEU A 272 0.70 12.99 0.66
C LEU A 272 2.18 13.31 0.44
N THR A 273 2.65 14.34 1.14
CA THR A 273 4.07 14.73 1.14
C THR A 273 4.65 14.59 2.53
N ILE A 274 5.78 13.92 2.66
CA ILE A 274 6.52 13.81 3.93
C ILE A 274 7.29 15.11 4.14
N LEU A 275 7.07 15.77 5.27
CA LEU A 275 7.75 17.03 5.59
C LEU A 275 8.98 16.81 6.44
N GLU A 276 8.83 16.13 7.55
CA GLU A 276 9.91 15.91 8.53
C GLU A 276 9.62 14.68 9.41
N GLU A 277 10.63 14.24 10.13
CA GLU A 277 10.51 13.28 11.22
C GLU A 277 10.32 14.05 12.54
N ILE A 278 9.34 13.66 13.33
CA ILE A 278 9.12 14.20 14.66
C ILE A 278 10.00 13.41 15.63
N ASN A 279 10.96 14.09 16.22
CA ASN A 279 11.79 13.55 17.29
C ASN A 279 11.19 14.00 18.64
N GLU A 280 10.95 13.04 19.53
CA GLU A 280 10.62 13.33 20.93
C GLU A 280 11.74 14.04 21.67
#